data_1eb6ebac982d63ea69f77b5f48acc233
#
_entry.id   1eb6ebac982d63ea69f77b5f48acc233
#
_cell.length_a   1.000
_cell.length_b   1.000
_cell.length_c   1.000
_cell.angle_alpha   90.00
_cell.angle_beta   90.00
_cell.angle_gamma   90.00
#
_symmetry.space_group_name_H-M   'P 1'
#
loop_
_entity.id
_entity.type
_entity.pdbx_description
1 polymer ?
#
loop_
_entity_poly.entity_id
_entity_poly.type
_entity_poly.pdbx_seq_one_letter_code
_entity_poly.pdbx_strand_id
1 'polypeptide(L)'
;MDFNKKLNNFKDLFLRFWHSENNKISLARDVIVAFLFVLIILLALWSYTGQWFGAPLVAIESGSMEHLNEPFGRIGTINAGDMVLLVKVNNKDDITPYSISKDYNYGKKGDVVIYHPDGNEKVDQIIHRAMCWIDVEIEDSNTYYTIKEYDIIRHNSTEPLYIPECGIWNAASNSSVVLDGKTNQRNHYQKFTHSGFITKGDNALTNRESDQIGGISNQLIKIEWISGKASGELPWIGTINLLFNDLTTGGEDTISNVPQDCLTCFIVVIIILISIPISLDLYGYFQDKKQKKLIIVEDADKK
;
A
#
# COMPACT_ATOMS: atom_id res chain seq x y z
N MET A 1 43.47 -2.97 31.91
CA MET A 1 44.10 -4.13 31.21
C MET A 1 43.13 -5.26 30.85
N ASP A 2 41.87 -5.16 31.19
CA ASP A 2 40.87 -6.24 31.02
C ASP A 2 40.03 -6.10 29.73
N PHE A 3 39.79 -4.88 29.21
CA PHE A 3 38.96 -4.61 28.06
C PHE A 3 39.53 -5.18 26.73
N ASN A 4 40.82 -4.98 26.47
CA ASN A 4 41.46 -5.49 25.27
C ASN A 4 41.51 -7.04 25.24
N LYS A 5 41.65 -7.68 26.40
CA LYS A 5 41.62 -9.14 26.51
C LYS A 5 40.22 -9.70 26.26
N LYS A 6 39.18 -9.02 26.75
CA LYS A 6 37.76 -9.38 26.44
C LYS A 6 37.44 -9.20 24.97
N LEU A 7 37.90 -8.11 24.36
CA LEU A 7 37.68 -7.83 22.93
C LEU A 7 38.38 -8.86 22.04
N ASN A 8 39.60 -9.27 22.37
CA ASN A 8 40.30 -10.30 21.60
C ASN A 8 39.64 -11.67 21.75
N ASN A 9 39.20 -12.04 22.94
CA ASN A 9 38.46 -13.28 23.17
C ASN A 9 37.12 -13.30 22.38
N PHE A 10 36.41 -12.16 22.28
CA PHE A 10 35.20 -12.03 21.50
C PHE A 10 35.51 -12.18 19.98
N LYS A 11 36.57 -11.54 19.49
CA LYS A 11 37.00 -11.69 18.09
C LYS A 11 37.32 -13.15 17.75
N ASP A 12 38.04 -13.83 18.59
CA ASP A 12 38.41 -15.24 18.38
C ASP A 12 37.17 -16.15 18.38
N LEU A 13 36.22 -15.91 19.30
CA LEU A 13 34.97 -16.65 19.35
C LEU A 13 34.12 -16.42 18.09
N PHE A 14 34.03 -15.15 17.66
CA PHE A 14 33.33 -14.77 16.42
C PHE A 14 33.93 -15.41 15.20
N LEU A 15 35.25 -15.39 15.07
CA LEU A 15 35.94 -16.00 13.91
C LEU A 15 35.77 -17.53 13.91
N ARG A 16 35.82 -18.19 15.07
CA ARG A 16 35.53 -19.63 15.18
C ARG A 16 34.10 -19.99 14.80
N PHE A 17 33.13 -19.16 15.20
CA PHE A 17 31.71 -19.31 14.80
C PHE A 17 31.55 -19.13 13.28
N TRP A 18 32.18 -18.10 12.74
CA TRP A 18 32.06 -17.73 11.33
C TRP A 18 32.68 -18.74 10.36
N HIS A 19 33.84 -19.35 10.74
CA HIS A 19 34.55 -20.31 9.92
C HIS A 19 34.30 -21.77 10.33
N SER A 20 33.29 -22.02 11.15
CA SER A 20 32.98 -23.38 11.60
C SER A 20 32.41 -24.22 10.46
N GLU A 21 32.99 -25.40 10.21
CA GLU A 21 32.50 -26.39 9.24
C GLU A 21 31.38 -27.29 9.81
N ASN A 22 31.01 -27.10 11.07
CA ASN A 22 29.95 -27.89 11.70
C ASN A 22 28.58 -27.49 11.12
N ASN A 23 27.85 -28.43 10.52
CA ASN A 23 26.57 -28.20 9.87
C ASN A 23 25.53 -27.48 10.75
N LYS A 24 25.50 -27.75 12.07
CA LYS A 24 24.58 -27.08 12.99
C LYS A 24 24.96 -25.63 13.22
N ILE A 25 26.26 -25.33 13.30
CA ILE A 25 26.77 -23.96 13.46
C ILE A 25 26.60 -23.19 12.15
N SER A 26 26.84 -23.80 10.99
CA SER A 26 26.57 -23.21 9.69
C SER A 26 25.10 -22.83 9.52
N LEU A 27 24.18 -23.75 9.82
CA LEU A 27 22.75 -23.47 9.79
C LEU A 27 22.35 -22.32 10.70
N ALA A 28 22.87 -22.30 11.95
CA ALA A 28 22.59 -21.20 12.90
C ALA A 28 23.13 -19.85 12.38
N ARG A 29 24.33 -19.84 11.80
CA ARG A 29 24.89 -18.64 11.16
C ARG A 29 24.01 -18.15 10.02
N ASP A 30 23.58 -19.03 9.12
CA ASP A 30 22.77 -18.69 7.94
C ASP A 30 21.41 -18.10 8.38
N VAL A 31 20.78 -18.66 9.41
CA VAL A 31 19.55 -18.13 10.02
C VAL A 31 19.78 -16.73 10.62
N ILE A 32 20.91 -16.54 11.36
CA ILE A 32 21.24 -15.22 11.93
C ILE A 32 21.47 -14.18 10.83
N VAL A 33 22.20 -14.54 9.77
CA VAL A 33 22.45 -13.64 8.63
C VAL A 33 21.13 -13.26 7.94
N ALA A 34 20.29 -14.23 7.67
CA ALA A 34 18.96 -13.97 7.07
C ALA A 34 18.12 -13.07 7.97
N PHE A 35 18.09 -13.31 9.27
CA PHE A 35 17.37 -12.46 10.23
C PHE A 35 17.90 -11.02 10.24
N LEU A 36 19.23 -10.85 10.30
CA LEU A 36 19.84 -9.51 10.26
C LEU A 36 19.55 -8.78 8.96
N PHE A 37 19.56 -9.49 7.83
CA PHE A 37 19.23 -8.92 6.53
C PHE A 37 17.78 -8.41 6.50
N VAL A 38 16.81 -9.22 6.95
CA VAL A 38 15.40 -8.82 7.06
C VAL A 38 15.26 -7.63 8.02
N LEU A 39 15.94 -7.65 9.15
CA LEU A 39 15.90 -6.53 10.11
C LEU A 39 16.42 -5.22 9.51
N ILE A 40 17.50 -5.26 8.72
CA ILE A 40 18.03 -4.08 8.02
C ILE A 40 17.00 -3.53 7.03
N ILE A 41 16.34 -4.41 6.26
CA ILE A 41 15.27 -4.00 5.32
C ILE A 41 14.12 -3.34 6.08
N LEU A 42 13.65 -3.93 7.19
CA LEU A 42 12.58 -3.36 8.00
C LEU A 42 12.96 -1.99 8.59
N LEU A 43 14.18 -1.86 9.11
CA LEU A 43 14.69 -0.59 9.63
C LEU A 43 14.77 0.49 8.53
N ALA A 44 15.18 0.13 7.33
CA ALA A 44 15.21 1.04 6.18
C ALA A 44 13.77 1.48 5.79
N LEU A 45 12.82 0.54 5.72
CA LEU A 45 11.42 0.83 5.44
C LEU A 45 10.81 1.74 6.50
N TRP A 46 10.96 1.43 7.78
CA TRP A 46 10.47 2.27 8.87
C TRP A 46 11.10 3.66 8.88
N SER A 47 12.41 3.75 8.60
CA SER A 47 13.11 5.04 8.51
C SER A 47 12.59 5.90 7.36
N TYR A 48 12.30 5.29 6.19
CA TYR A 48 11.75 5.99 5.04
C TYR A 48 10.30 6.41 5.24
N THR A 49 9.48 5.50 5.75
CA THR A 49 8.02 5.72 5.87
C THR A 49 7.63 6.53 7.10
N GLY A 50 8.49 6.61 8.12
CA GLY A 50 8.13 7.17 9.43
C GLY A 50 7.12 6.33 10.21
N GLN A 51 6.78 5.12 9.74
CA GLN A 51 5.81 4.20 10.34
C GLN A 51 6.48 3.30 11.39
N TRP A 52 7.20 3.88 12.35
CA TRP A 52 7.88 3.13 13.38
C TRP A 52 6.91 2.21 14.13
N PHE A 53 7.16 0.91 14.10
CA PHE A 53 6.32 -0.13 14.68
C PHE A 53 4.92 -0.30 14.07
N GLY A 54 4.60 0.47 13.00
CA GLY A 54 3.40 0.29 12.19
C GLY A 54 3.66 -0.59 10.96
N ALA A 55 2.61 -0.82 10.18
CA ALA A 55 2.70 -1.51 8.90
C ALA A 55 3.13 -0.52 7.80
N PRO A 56 4.40 -0.58 7.33
CA PRO A 56 4.87 0.32 6.27
C PRO A 56 4.35 -0.07 4.89
N LEU A 57 3.72 -1.23 4.76
CA LEU A 57 3.18 -1.80 3.52
C LEU A 57 1.77 -2.31 3.76
N VAL A 58 0.86 -2.06 2.82
CA VAL A 58 -0.54 -2.50 2.84
C VAL A 58 -0.85 -3.22 1.53
N ALA A 59 -1.45 -4.41 1.61
CA ALA A 59 -1.96 -5.14 0.45
C ALA A 59 -3.32 -4.56 0.03
N ILE A 60 -3.54 -4.43 -1.27
CA ILE A 60 -4.76 -3.88 -1.84
C ILE A 60 -5.71 -5.03 -2.21
N GLU A 61 -6.92 -5.00 -1.65
CA GLU A 61 -7.91 -6.08 -1.79
C GLU A 61 -9.01 -5.76 -2.79
N SER A 62 -9.21 -4.49 -3.14
CA SER A 62 -10.31 -4.06 -3.98
C SER A 62 -9.86 -3.27 -5.20
N GLY A 63 -10.69 -3.27 -6.26
CA GLY A 63 -10.47 -2.51 -7.49
C GLY A 63 -10.97 -1.06 -7.44
N SER A 64 -11.19 -0.45 -6.27
CA SER A 64 -11.74 0.91 -6.14
C SER A 64 -10.83 2.00 -6.71
N MET A 65 -9.54 1.71 -6.85
CA MET A 65 -8.53 2.63 -7.42
C MET A 65 -8.14 2.30 -8.85
N GLU A 66 -8.70 1.25 -9.46
CA GLU A 66 -8.39 0.85 -10.83
C GLU A 66 -8.87 1.90 -11.85
N HIS A 67 -8.13 2.02 -12.94
CA HIS A 67 -8.47 2.91 -14.04
C HIS A 67 -9.01 2.13 -15.24
N LEU A 68 -9.77 2.82 -16.10
CA LEU A 68 -10.16 2.29 -17.40
C LEU A 68 -8.96 2.37 -18.36
N ASN A 69 -8.79 1.36 -19.22
CA ASN A 69 -7.75 1.33 -20.27
C ASN A 69 -6.30 1.33 -19.73
N GLU A 70 -6.02 0.58 -18.69
CA GLU A 70 -4.68 0.40 -18.18
C GLU A 70 -3.81 -0.48 -19.11
N PRO A 71 -2.48 -0.26 -19.15
CA PRO A 71 -1.57 -1.13 -19.87
C PRO A 71 -1.53 -2.52 -19.21
N PHE A 72 -1.08 -3.53 -19.95
CA PHE A 72 -0.91 -4.88 -19.42
C PHE A 72 0.01 -4.89 -18.19
N GLY A 73 -0.44 -5.53 -17.11
CA GLY A 73 0.24 -5.59 -15.82
C GLY A 73 0.12 -4.34 -14.94
N ARG A 74 -0.50 -3.27 -15.42
CA ARG A 74 -1.00 -2.08 -14.69
C ARG A 74 0.01 -1.41 -13.75
N ILE A 75 1.29 -1.43 -14.07
CA ILE A 75 2.33 -0.78 -13.28
C ILE A 75 2.14 0.74 -13.30
N GLY A 76 2.22 1.39 -12.13
CA GLY A 76 2.08 2.84 -11.96
C GLY A 76 0.66 3.28 -11.59
N THR A 77 -0.25 2.31 -11.37
CA THR A 77 -1.61 2.50 -10.83
C THR A 77 -1.84 1.53 -9.67
N ILE A 78 -2.83 1.80 -8.83
CA ILE A 78 -3.13 0.96 -7.67
C ILE A 78 -4.25 -0.01 -8.02
N ASN A 79 -3.95 -1.31 -7.94
CA ASN A 79 -4.87 -2.38 -8.31
C ASN A 79 -4.98 -3.41 -7.19
N ALA A 80 -6.06 -4.19 -7.19
CA ALA A 80 -6.14 -5.35 -6.32
C ALA A 80 -4.95 -6.30 -6.58
N GLY A 81 -4.33 -6.82 -5.52
CA GLY A 81 -3.12 -7.63 -5.60
C GLY A 81 -1.81 -6.87 -5.52
N ASP A 82 -1.83 -5.53 -5.54
CA ASP A 82 -0.64 -4.73 -5.30
C ASP A 82 -0.34 -4.58 -3.81
N MET A 83 0.88 -4.21 -3.49
CA MET A 83 1.28 -3.79 -2.16
C MET A 83 1.77 -2.34 -2.21
N VAL A 84 1.20 -1.49 -1.37
CA VAL A 84 1.48 -0.05 -1.37
C VAL A 84 2.32 0.33 -0.17
N LEU A 85 3.37 1.12 -0.41
CA LEU A 85 4.22 1.69 0.63
C LEU A 85 3.52 2.90 1.26
N LEU A 86 3.43 2.90 2.59
CA LEU A 86 2.64 3.84 3.35
C LEU A 86 3.51 4.80 4.14
N VAL A 87 3.57 6.07 3.74
CA VAL A 87 4.30 7.14 4.45
C VAL A 87 3.38 7.82 5.44
N LYS A 88 3.88 8.02 6.65
CA LYS A 88 3.14 8.69 7.73
C LYS A 88 2.78 10.12 7.35
N VAL A 89 1.55 10.50 7.71
CA VAL A 89 1.02 11.86 7.60
C VAL A 89 0.94 12.45 9.01
N ASN A 90 1.44 13.67 9.22
CA ASN A 90 1.42 14.34 10.51
C ASN A 90 0.49 15.56 10.50
N ASN A 91 0.30 16.20 9.34
CA ASN A 91 -0.55 17.38 9.17
C ASN A 91 -1.16 17.42 7.77
N LYS A 92 -2.09 18.35 7.52
CA LYS A 92 -2.78 18.46 6.23
C LYS A 92 -1.85 18.81 5.07
N ASP A 93 -0.76 19.54 5.34
CA ASP A 93 0.17 20.03 4.31
C ASP A 93 1.09 18.91 3.78
N ASP A 94 1.11 17.75 4.46
CA ASP A 94 1.78 16.53 3.99
C ASP A 94 1.01 15.87 2.82
N ILE A 95 -0.25 16.27 2.60
CA ILE A 95 -1.13 15.74 1.55
C ILE A 95 -1.42 16.82 0.53
N THR A 96 -1.12 16.54 -0.74
CA THR A 96 -1.48 17.41 -1.86
C THR A 96 -2.75 16.89 -2.52
N PRO A 97 -3.93 17.47 -2.29
CA PRO A 97 -5.17 16.96 -2.86
C PRO A 97 -5.26 17.22 -4.38
N TYR A 98 -6.17 16.49 -5.03
CA TYR A 98 -6.46 16.58 -6.47
C TYR A 98 -6.69 18.03 -6.93
N SER A 99 -7.42 18.80 -6.14
CA SER A 99 -7.83 20.17 -6.44
C SER A 99 -6.67 21.14 -6.72
N ILE A 100 -5.50 20.92 -6.09
CA ILE A 100 -4.33 21.80 -6.22
C ILE A 100 -3.11 21.14 -6.84
N SER A 101 -3.10 19.79 -6.93
CA SER A 101 -1.95 19.08 -7.46
C SER A 101 -1.71 19.36 -8.93
N LYS A 102 -0.45 19.54 -9.29
CA LYS A 102 0.02 19.60 -10.68
C LYS A 102 0.63 18.28 -11.13
N ASP A 103 1.06 17.47 -10.19
CA ASP A 103 1.76 16.21 -10.41
C ASP A 103 0.78 15.03 -10.45
N TYR A 104 1.07 14.08 -11.32
CA TYR A 104 0.34 12.82 -11.41
C TYR A 104 0.94 11.80 -10.46
N ASN A 105 0.07 11.12 -9.72
CA ASN A 105 0.42 10.05 -8.81
C ASN A 105 -0.59 8.91 -9.00
N TYR A 106 -0.13 7.71 -9.33
CA TYR A 106 -0.99 6.56 -9.65
C TYR A 106 -2.06 6.87 -10.72
N GLY A 107 -1.62 7.46 -11.85
CA GLY A 107 -2.47 7.71 -13.02
C GLY A 107 -3.34 8.97 -12.98
N LYS A 108 -3.53 9.62 -11.81
CA LYS A 108 -4.26 10.89 -11.65
C LYS A 108 -3.52 11.87 -10.76
N LYS A 109 -3.98 13.13 -10.76
CA LYS A 109 -3.42 14.18 -9.90
C LYS A 109 -3.75 13.95 -8.43
N GLY A 110 -2.87 14.42 -7.54
CA GLY A 110 -3.06 14.42 -6.09
C GLY A 110 -2.67 13.12 -5.40
N ASP A 111 -2.59 13.18 -4.09
CA ASP A 111 -2.15 12.09 -3.26
C ASP A 111 -3.29 11.10 -2.96
N VAL A 112 -2.91 9.84 -2.81
CA VAL A 112 -3.79 8.76 -2.37
C VAL A 112 -3.51 8.50 -0.90
N VAL A 113 -4.57 8.41 -0.09
CA VAL A 113 -4.51 8.22 1.35
C VAL A 113 -5.18 6.93 1.78
N ILE A 114 -4.69 6.34 2.85
CA ILE A 114 -5.29 5.19 3.51
C ILE A 114 -5.82 5.65 4.85
N TYR A 115 -7.09 5.41 5.10
CA TYR A 115 -7.76 5.95 6.27
C TYR A 115 -8.83 4.99 6.85
N HIS A 116 -9.21 5.21 8.10
CA HIS A 116 -10.34 4.55 8.75
C HIS A 116 -11.62 5.37 8.54
N PRO A 117 -12.67 4.82 7.88
CA PRO A 117 -13.94 5.51 7.70
C PRO A 117 -14.53 5.96 9.05
N ASP A 118 -14.92 7.23 9.13
CA ASP A 118 -15.43 7.86 10.36
C ASP A 118 -14.52 7.65 11.61
N GLY A 119 -13.24 7.34 11.41
CA GLY A 119 -12.28 7.03 12.47
C GLY A 119 -12.51 5.68 13.16
N ASN A 120 -13.28 4.80 12.56
CA ASN A 120 -13.59 3.49 13.13
C ASN A 120 -12.50 2.45 12.80
N GLU A 121 -11.61 2.18 13.75
CA GLU A 121 -10.53 1.19 13.62
C GLU A 121 -11.00 -0.28 13.56
N LYS A 122 -12.30 -0.55 13.71
CA LYS A 122 -12.86 -1.91 13.66
C LYS A 122 -13.32 -2.31 12.26
N VAL A 123 -13.33 -1.40 11.33
CA VAL A 123 -13.66 -1.64 9.93
C VAL A 123 -12.38 -1.55 9.08
N ASP A 124 -12.43 -2.19 7.93
CA ASP A 124 -11.30 -2.20 7.01
C ASP A 124 -10.94 -0.78 6.55
N GLN A 125 -9.65 -0.56 6.37
CA GLN A 125 -9.15 0.71 5.87
C GLN A 125 -9.52 0.90 4.41
N ILE A 126 -9.78 2.14 4.05
CA ILE A 126 -10.08 2.56 2.68
C ILE A 126 -8.85 3.22 2.08
N ILE A 127 -8.53 2.87 0.83
CA ILE A 127 -7.49 3.53 0.04
C ILE A 127 -8.14 4.33 -1.08
N HIS A 128 -8.17 5.65 -0.94
CA HIS A 128 -8.78 6.55 -1.93
C HIS A 128 -7.98 7.84 -2.07
N ARG A 129 -8.27 8.60 -3.13
CA ARG A 129 -7.61 9.87 -3.44
C ARG A 129 -8.17 11.00 -2.61
N ALA A 130 -7.29 11.83 -2.04
CA ALA A 130 -7.67 13.10 -1.42
C ALA A 130 -8.08 14.10 -2.51
N MET A 131 -9.33 14.55 -2.48
CA MET A 131 -9.90 15.41 -3.54
C MET A 131 -9.73 16.89 -3.23
N CYS A 132 -10.16 17.35 -2.07
CA CYS A 132 -9.96 18.71 -1.57
C CYS A 132 -10.08 18.72 -0.05
N TRP A 133 -9.59 19.81 0.56
CA TRP A 133 -9.77 20.07 2.00
C TRP A 133 -10.96 21.01 2.20
N ILE A 134 -11.83 20.69 3.16
CA ILE A 134 -12.94 21.55 3.57
C ILE A 134 -12.67 22.06 4.99
N ASP A 135 -12.61 23.37 5.14
CA ASP A 135 -12.65 24.03 6.44
C ASP A 135 -14.13 24.15 6.87
N VAL A 136 -14.45 23.67 8.07
CA VAL A 136 -15.80 23.71 8.65
C VAL A 136 -15.82 24.66 9.83
N GLU A 137 -16.71 25.63 9.77
CA GLU A 137 -16.98 26.62 10.85
C GLU A 137 -18.40 26.44 11.36
N ILE A 138 -18.58 26.37 12.67
CA ILE A 138 -19.90 26.25 13.32
C ILE A 138 -20.12 27.48 14.17
N GLU A 139 -21.13 28.28 13.82
CA GLU A 139 -21.52 29.50 14.52
C GLU A 139 -23.03 29.51 14.74
N ASP A 140 -23.47 29.73 15.95
CA ASP A 140 -24.88 29.87 16.33
C ASP A 140 -25.81 28.77 15.74
N SER A 141 -25.34 27.52 15.75
CA SER A 141 -26.02 26.34 15.18
C SER A 141 -26.02 26.30 13.64
N ASN A 142 -25.45 27.24 12.96
CA ASN A 142 -25.20 27.19 11.52
C ASN A 142 -23.82 26.62 11.24
N THR A 143 -23.71 25.85 10.16
CA THR A 143 -22.46 25.27 9.70
C THR A 143 -22.10 25.87 8.35
N TYR A 144 -20.87 26.32 8.21
CA TYR A 144 -20.35 26.92 7.00
C TYR A 144 -19.15 26.13 6.50
N TYR A 145 -19.05 25.98 5.18
CA TYR A 145 -17.96 25.28 4.49
C TYR A 145 -17.13 26.27 3.69
N THR A 146 -15.80 26.18 3.82
CA THR A 146 -14.86 26.94 3.00
C THR A 146 -13.93 25.98 2.28
N ILE A 147 -13.86 26.10 0.94
CA ILE A 147 -12.97 25.32 0.08
C ILE A 147 -12.19 26.36 -0.74
N LYS A 148 -10.99 26.68 -0.28
CA LYS A 148 -10.19 27.76 -0.84
C LYS A 148 -9.79 27.53 -2.30
N GLU A 149 -9.57 26.27 -2.64
CA GLU A 149 -9.15 25.82 -3.98
C GLU A 149 -10.23 26.04 -5.07
N TYR A 150 -11.47 26.19 -4.64
CA TYR A 150 -12.63 26.44 -5.53
C TYR A 150 -13.29 27.80 -5.31
N ASP A 151 -12.64 28.72 -4.58
CA ASP A 151 -13.18 30.04 -4.21
C ASP A 151 -14.55 29.98 -3.51
N ILE A 152 -14.82 28.88 -2.83
CA ILE A 152 -16.03 28.69 -2.03
C ILE A 152 -15.73 29.18 -0.61
N ILE A 153 -16.34 30.30 -0.21
CA ILE A 153 -16.09 30.93 1.07
C ILE A 153 -17.38 31.01 1.88
N ARG A 154 -17.37 30.42 3.10
CA ARG A 154 -18.50 30.40 4.05
C ARG A 154 -19.83 30.00 3.43
N HIS A 155 -19.82 28.96 2.61
CA HIS A 155 -21.02 28.38 2.02
C HIS A 155 -21.89 27.76 3.13
N ASN A 156 -23.19 28.13 3.16
CA ASN A 156 -24.10 27.61 4.19
C ASN A 156 -24.40 26.12 3.94
N SER A 157 -24.26 25.30 4.96
CA SER A 157 -24.48 23.87 4.88
C SER A 157 -25.93 23.47 4.54
N THR A 158 -26.88 24.39 4.61
CA THR A 158 -28.29 24.16 4.22
C THR A 158 -28.51 24.29 2.72
N GLU A 159 -27.55 24.82 1.99
CA GLU A 159 -27.61 24.97 0.53
C GLU A 159 -26.81 23.86 -0.16
N PRO A 160 -27.21 23.46 -1.40
CA PRO A 160 -26.45 22.48 -2.17
C PRO A 160 -25.04 22.96 -2.44
N LEU A 161 -24.04 22.16 -2.14
CA LEU A 161 -22.62 22.41 -2.38
C LEU A 161 -22.16 21.52 -3.54
N TYR A 162 -21.76 22.16 -4.65
CA TYR A 162 -21.12 21.43 -5.76
C TYR A 162 -19.61 21.47 -5.62
N ILE A 163 -18.99 20.28 -5.65
CA ILE A 163 -17.54 20.13 -5.65
C ILE A 163 -17.15 19.37 -6.92
N PRO A 164 -16.33 19.97 -7.80
CA PRO A 164 -15.89 19.33 -9.03
C PRO A 164 -15.31 17.92 -8.79
N GLU A 165 -15.61 16.98 -9.66
CA GLU A 165 -15.19 15.56 -9.58
C GLU A 165 -15.75 14.76 -8.39
N CYS A 166 -16.34 15.42 -7.38
CA CYS A 166 -16.85 14.78 -6.16
C CYS A 166 -18.37 14.62 -6.16
N GLY A 167 -19.07 15.49 -6.88
CA GLY A 167 -20.53 15.50 -6.94
C GLY A 167 -21.17 16.66 -6.18
N ILE A 168 -22.50 16.56 -5.94
CA ILE A 168 -23.27 17.58 -5.24
C ILE A 168 -23.55 17.09 -3.83
N TRP A 169 -23.11 17.86 -2.83
CA TRP A 169 -23.47 17.68 -1.44
C TRP A 169 -24.70 18.52 -1.09
N ASN A 170 -25.73 17.91 -0.52
CA ASN A 170 -26.91 18.64 -0.06
C ASN A 170 -27.35 18.16 1.34
N ALA A 171 -27.02 18.95 2.37
CA ALA A 171 -27.37 18.64 3.75
C ALA A 171 -28.85 18.94 4.11
N ALA A 172 -29.57 19.68 3.26
CA ALA A 172 -30.91 20.20 3.60
C ALA A 172 -32.06 19.29 3.15
N SER A 173 -31.81 18.34 2.26
CA SER A 173 -32.90 17.53 1.71
C SER A 173 -32.59 16.03 1.75
N ASN A 174 -33.59 15.25 2.17
CA ASN A 174 -33.70 13.82 1.84
C ASN A 174 -33.92 13.61 0.32
N SER A 175 -33.54 14.57 -0.50
CA SER A 175 -33.76 14.53 -1.93
C SER A 175 -32.58 13.83 -2.61
N SER A 176 -32.94 12.86 -3.40
CA SER A 176 -32.09 12.15 -4.34
C SER A 176 -31.31 13.12 -5.22
N VAL A 177 -29.98 13.02 -5.19
CA VAL A 177 -29.11 13.72 -6.13
C VAL A 177 -29.14 12.97 -7.45
N VAL A 178 -29.49 13.67 -8.53
CA VAL A 178 -29.46 13.11 -9.88
C VAL A 178 -28.09 13.41 -10.47
N LEU A 179 -27.24 12.39 -10.53
CA LEU A 179 -26.02 12.40 -11.33
C LEU A 179 -26.26 11.50 -12.56
N ASP A 180 -25.98 12.01 -13.75
CA ASP A 180 -26.16 11.30 -15.02
C ASP A 180 -27.58 10.72 -15.26
N GLY A 181 -28.62 11.39 -14.78
CA GLY A 181 -30.00 10.97 -15.00
C GLY A 181 -30.45 9.75 -14.18
N LYS A 182 -29.64 9.27 -13.25
CA LYS A 182 -30.01 8.19 -12.30
C LYS A 182 -30.17 8.73 -10.91
N THR A 183 -31.35 8.48 -10.34
CA THR A 183 -31.69 8.86 -8.97
C THR A 183 -31.11 7.82 -8.00
N ASN A 184 -30.11 8.19 -7.20
CA ASN A 184 -29.63 7.36 -6.11
C ASN A 184 -30.25 7.85 -4.80
N GLN A 185 -31.19 7.09 -4.25
CA GLN A 185 -31.78 7.34 -2.94
C GLN A 185 -30.88 6.76 -1.84
N ARG A 186 -29.82 7.48 -1.46
CA ARG A 186 -29.07 7.17 -0.23
C ARG A 186 -29.25 8.31 0.75
N ASN A 187 -29.91 8.02 1.88
CA ASN A 187 -30.26 8.96 2.94
C ASN A 187 -29.06 9.26 3.87
N HIS A 188 -27.90 9.68 3.34
CA HIS A 188 -26.72 9.92 4.16
C HIS A 188 -26.22 11.37 4.09
N TYR A 189 -27.14 12.33 4.20
CA TYR A 189 -26.75 13.74 4.24
C TYR A 189 -26.66 14.24 5.68
N GLN A 190 -25.54 13.95 6.33
CA GLN A 190 -25.20 14.59 7.59
C GLN A 190 -24.37 15.84 7.32
N LYS A 191 -24.59 16.89 8.12
CA LYS A 191 -23.68 18.04 8.12
C LYS A 191 -22.31 17.60 8.57
N PHE A 192 -21.26 18.11 7.93
CA PHE A 192 -19.92 17.90 8.42
C PHE A 192 -19.75 18.65 9.75
N THR A 193 -19.16 17.95 10.71
CA THR A 193 -19.00 18.47 12.10
C THR A 193 -17.58 18.96 12.37
N HIS A 194 -16.68 18.75 11.44
CA HIS A 194 -15.26 19.13 11.55
C HIS A 194 -14.63 19.25 10.17
N SER A 195 -13.51 19.94 10.08
CA SER A 195 -12.69 20.06 8.88
C SER A 195 -11.99 18.77 8.53
N GLY A 196 -11.72 18.54 7.24
CA GLY A 196 -11.04 17.35 6.75
C GLY A 196 -11.04 17.23 5.23
N PHE A 197 -10.54 16.11 4.72
CA PHE A 197 -10.53 15.80 3.30
C PHE A 197 -11.83 15.15 2.84
N ILE A 198 -12.27 15.55 1.64
CA ILE A 198 -13.13 14.70 0.81
C ILE A 198 -12.22 13.71 0.10
N THR A 199 -12.64 12.44 0.04
CA THR A 199 -11.93 11.35 -0.61
C THR A 199 -12.80 10.68 -1.67
N LYS A 200 -12.16 10.06 -2.67
CA LYS A 200 -12.85 9.36 -3.75
C LYS A 200 -11.96 8.28 -4.35
N GLY A 201 -12.53 7.12 -4.64
CA GLY A 201 -11.85 6.08 -5.44
C GLY A 201 -11.69 6.51 -6.90
N ASP A 202 -10.64 6.04 -7.54
CA ASP A 202 -10.32 6.39 -8.92
C ASP A 202 -11.13 5.62 -9.96
N ASN A 203 -11.70 4.48 -9.58
CA ASN A 203 -12.48 3.63 -10.47
C ASN A 203 -13.81 4.28 -10.81
N ALA A 204 -13.93 4.77 -12.06
CA ALA A 204 -15.12 5.47 -12.54
C ALA A 204 -16.38 4.58 -12.61
N LEU A 205 -16.24 3.26 -12.59
CA LEU A 205 -17.37 2.33 -12.62
C LEU A 205 -17.99 2.12 -11.24
N THR A 206 -17.17 2.04 -10.20
CA THR A 206 -17.58 1.73 -8.83
C THR A 206 -17.64 2.96 -7.93
N ASN A 207 -16.80 3.98 -8.18
CA ASN A 207 -16.65 5.18 -7.36
C ASN A 207 -17.00 6.44 -8.17
N ARG A 208 -18.28 6.57 -8.55
CA ARG A 208 -18.75 7.74 -9.32
C ARG A 208 -18.80 9.02 -8.49
N GLU A 209 -19.05 8.87 -7.20
CA GLU A 209 -19.21 9.93 -6.20
C GLU A 209 -18.07 9.88 -5.18
N SER A 210 -17.92 10.94 -4.38
CA SER A 210 -17.02 10.93 -3.23
C SER A 210 -17.50 9.94 -2.15
N ASP A 211 -16.60 9.55 -1.26
CA ASP A 211 -16.89 8.61 -0.18
C ASP A 211 -17.97 9.11 0.77
N GLN A 212 -18.03 10.43 0.96
CA GLN A 212 -19.00 11.11 1.80
C GLN A 212 -20.41 11.09 1.19
N ILE A 213 -20.52 11.12 -0.14
CA ILE A 213 -21.79 10.96 -0.86
C ILE A 213 -22.15 9.48 -1.00
N GLY A 214 -21.16 8.65 -1.33
CA GLY A 214 -21.32 7.20 -1.49
C GLY A 214 -21.63 6.44 -0.20
N GLY A 215 -21.49 7.08 0.96
CA GLY A 215 -21.75 6.49 2.28
C GLY A 215 -20.64 5.53 2.76
N ILE A 216 -19.43 5.67 2.23
CA ILE A 216 -18.23 4.97 2.73
C ILE A 216 -17.76 5.63 4.04
N SER A 217 -17.78 6.97 4.10
CA SER A 217 -17.56 7.74 5.31
C SER A 217 -18.61 8.83 5.40
N ASN A 218 -19.23 9.00 6.57
CA ASN A 218 -20.27 10.01 6.76
C ASN A 218 -19.70 11.41 6.97
N GLN A 219 -18.47 11.49 7.46
CA GLN A 219 -17.76 12.74 7.78
C GLN A 219 -16.54 12.92 6.92
N LEU A 220 -16.01 14.15 6.88
CA LEU A 220 -14.72 14.47 6.26
C LEU A 220 -13.60 13.69 6.94
N ILE A 221 -12.59 13.28 6.18
CA ILE A 221 -11.50 12.49 6.72
C ILE A 221 -10.53 13.41 7.46
N LYS A 222 -10.46 13.25 8.79
CA LYS A 222 -9.48 13.94 9.66
C LYS A 222 -8.09 13.38 9.46
N ILE A 223 -7.08 14.19 9.77
CA ILE A 223 -5.68 13.75 9.73
C ILE A 223 -5.45 12.55 10.66
N GLU A 224 -6.05 12.55 11.83
CA GLU A 224 -5.93 11.47 12.83
C GLU A 224 -6.53 10.14 12.37
N TRP A 225 -7.41 10.15 11.38
CA TRP A 225 -7.99 8.95 10.78
C TRP A 225 -7.17 8.38 9.64
N ILE A 226 -6.16 9.15 9.17
CA ILE A 226 -5.29 8.75 8.06
C ILE A 226 -4.12 7.95 8.60
N SER A 227 -4.05 6.68 8.23
CA SER A 227 -2.94 5.79 8.56
C SER A 227 -1.66 6.18 7.82
N GLY A 228 -1.80 6.75 6.63
CA GLY A 228 -0.69 7.26 5.83
C GLY A 228 -1.07 7.58 4.41
N LYS A 229 -0.08 8.04 3.67
CA LYS A 229 -0.13 8.39 2.25
C LYS A 229 0.61 7.35 1.43
N ALA A 230 0.02 6.92 0.31
CA ALA A 230 0.67 6.04 -0.65
C ALA A 230 1.88 6.73 -1.29
N SER A 231 3.05 6.09 -1.25
CA SER A 231 4.32 6.66 -1.73
C SER A 231 5.11 5.76 -2.67
N GLY A 232 4.59 4.61 -3.00
CA GLY A 232 5.20 3.65 -3.92
C GLY A 232 4.38 2.37 -3.95
N GLU A 233 4.52 1.62 -5.03
CA GLU A 233 3.87 0.34 -5.19
C GLU A 233 4.90 -0.78 -5.39
N LEU A 234 4.56 -1.95 -4.93
CA LEU A 234 5.17 -3.22 -5.31
C LEU A 234 4.09 -3.99 -6.08
N PRO A 235 4.13 -3.94 -7.42
CA PRO A 235 3.10 -4.52 -8.25
C PRO A 235 2.94 -6.01 -7.98
N TRP A 236 1.71 -6.50 -7.89
CA TRP A 236 1.29 -7.90 -7.78
C TRP A 236 1.74 -8.64 -6.52
N ILE A 237 2.70 -8.12 -5.73
CA ILE A 237 3.26 -8.82 -4.55
C ILE A 237 2.22 -9.00 -3.44
N GLY A 238 1.26 -8.07 -3.33
CA GLY A 238 0.12 -8.20 -2.41
C GLY A 238 -0.74 -9.43 -2.65
N THR A 239 -0.73 -9.99 -3.87
CA THR A 239 -1.44 -11.23 -4.22
C THR A 239 -1.06 -12.40 -3.30
N ILE A 240 0.19 -12.45 -2.79
CA ILE A 240 0.62 -13.46 -1.81
C ILE A 240 -0.19 -13.34 -0.52
N ASN A 241 -0.39 -12.10 -0.06
CA ASN A 241 -1.15 -11.82 1.17
C ASN A 241 -2.62 -12.22 0.98
N LEU A 242 -3.24 -11.86 -0.15
CA LEU A 242 -4.63 -12.22 -0.47
C LEU A 242 -4.81 -13.73 -0.52
N LEU A 243 -3.94 -14.46 -1.23
CA LEU A 243 -3.96 -15.92 -1.27
C LEU A 243 -3.86 -16.56 0.13
N PHE A 244 -2.95 -16.03 0.96
CA PHE A 244 -2.79 -16.53 2.31
C PHE A 244 -4.01 -16.26 3.19
N ASN A 245 -4.59 -15.07 3.06
CA ASN A 245 -5.79 -14.67 3.78
C ASN A 245 -6.99 -15.56 3.41
N ASP A 246 -7.27 -15.73 2.11
CA ASP A 246 -8.36 -16.58 1.61
C ASP A 246 -8.21 -18.03 2.10
N LEU A 247 -6.97 -18.58 2.12
CA LEU A 247 -6.70 -19.93 2.58
C LEU A 247 -6.87 -20.13 4.09
N THR A 248 -6.58 -19.10 4.90
CA THR A 248 -6.53 -19.24 6.37
C THR A 248 -7.81 -18.83 7.05
N THR A 249 -8.52 -17.82 6.53
CA THR A 249 -9.72 -17.29 7.17
C THR A 249 -11.01 -17.92 6.65
N GLY A 250 -10.97 -18.61 5.48
CA GLY A 250 -12.15 -19.10 4.79
C GLY A 250 -13.15 -17.98 4.47
N GLY A 251 -12.65 -16.76 4.39
CA GLY A 251 -13.40 -15.54 4.24
C GLY A 251 -13.81 -15.25 2.80
N GLU A 252 -13.87 -13.98 2.46
CA GLU A 252 -14.19 -13.50 1.12
C GLU A 252 -13.10 -13.94 0.13
N ASP A 253 -13.51 -14.29 -1.09
CA ASP A 253 -12.60 -14.63 -2.19
C ASP A 253 -11.95 -13.33 -2.73
N THR A 254 -10.97 -12.81 -1.98
CA THR A 254 -10.31 -11.55 -2.31
C THR A 254 -9.41 -11.66 -3.53
N ILE A 255 -8.91 -12.87 -3.80
CA ILE A 255 -8.09 -13.14 -4.99
C ILE A 255 -8.88 -12.93 -6.30
N SER A 256 -10.20 -13.11 -6.28
CA SER A 256 -11.05 -12.87 -7.46
C SER A 256 -11.10 -11.41 -7.89
N ASN A 257 -10.74 -10.49 -7.00
CA ASN A 257 -10.63 -9.06 -7.31
C ASN A 257 -9.36 -8.70 -8.09
N VAL A 258 -8.34 -9.58 -8.07
CA VAL A 258 -7.08 -9.33 -8.76
C VAL A 258 -7.28 -9.41 -10.27
N PRO A 259 -6.94 -8.36 -11.03
CA PRO A 259 -7.06 -8.38 -12.48
C PRO A 259 -6.27 -9.53 -13.11
N GLN A 260 -6.84 -10.16 -14.15
CA GLN A 260 -6.25 -11.36 -14.77
C GLN A 260 -4.84 -11.13 -15.33
N ASP A 261 -4.57 -9.95 -15.85
CA ASP A 261 -3.24 -9.55 -16.34
C ASP A 261 -2.23 -9.38 -15.20
N CYS A 262 -2.64 -8.80 -14.06
CA CYS A 262 -1.83 -8.70 -12.84
C CYS A 262 -1.50 -10.08 -12.27
N LEU A 263 -2.48 -10.99 -12.21
CA LEU A 263 -2.26 -12.37 -11.77
C LEU A 263 -1.29 -13.12 -12.70
N THR A 264 -1.40 -12.89 -14.00
CA THR A 264 -0.46 -13.47 -14.98
C THR A 264 0.96 -12.96 -14.74
N CYS A 265 1.14 -11.66 -14.54
CA CYS A 265 2.45 -11.06 -14.23
C CYS A 265 3.02 -11.61 -12.92
N PHE A 266 2.19 -11.73 -11.88
CA PHE A 266 2.58 -12.33 -10.61
C PHE A 266 3.11 -13.74 -10.78
N ILE A 267 2.38 -14.62 -11.50
CA ILE A 267 2.82 -16.00 -11.76
C ILE A 267 4.17 -16.03 -12.50
N VAL A 268 4.34 -15.18 -13.51
CA VAL A 268 5.61 -15.09 -14.25
C VAL A 268 6.76 -14.69 -13.34
N VAL A 269 6.57 -13.68 -12.47
CA VAL A 269 7.59 -13.26 -11.49
C VAL A 269 7.96 -14.40 -10.55
N ILE A 270 6.99 -15.14 -10.03
CA ILE A 270 7.24 -16.29 -9.15
C ILE A 270 8.03 -17.39 -9.89
N ILE A 271 7.68 -17.71 -11.14
CA ILE A 271 8.43 -18.69 -11.95
C ILE A 271 9.88 -18.23 -12.13
N ILE A 272 10.13 -16.96 -12.44
CA ILE A 272 11.49 -16.40 -12.60
C ILE A 272 12.26 -16.54 -11.28
N LEU A 273 11.68 -16.10 -10.15
CA LEU A 273 12.33 -16.17 -8.84
C LEU A 273 12.73 -17.60 -8.44
N ILE A 274 11.87 -18.57 -8.73
CA ILE A 274 12.16 -20.00 -8.44
C ILE A 274 13.21 -20.57 -9.41
N SER A 275 13.20 -20.13 -10.67
CA SER A 275 14.12 -20.66 -11.69
C SER A 275 15.57 -20.24 -11.45
N ILE A 276 15.84 -19.10 -10.83
CA ILE A 276 17.19 -18.60 -10.57
C ILE A 276 18.01 -19.57 -9.70
N PRO A 277 17.59 -19.93 -8.45
CA PRO A 277 18.34 -20.86 -7.62
C PRO A 277 18.49 -22.23 -8.26
N ILE A 278 17.42 -22.75 -8.90
CA ILE A 278 17.46 -24.04 -9.61
C ILE A 278 18.53 -24.02 -10.72
N SER A 279 18.59 -22.94 -11.48
CA SER A 279 19.60 -22.78 -12.56
C SER A 279 21.02 -22.71 -12.01
N LEU A 280 21.23 -22.05 -10.86
CA LEU A 280 22.53 -21.98 -10.21
C LEU A 280 22.96 -23.36 -9.68
N ASP A 281 22.06 -24.11 -9.06
CA ASP A 281 22.34 -25.46 -8.58
C ASP A 281 22.66 -26.42 -9.73
N LEU A 282 21.91 -26.38 -10.81
CA LEU A 282 22.18 -27.14 -12.02
C LEU A 282 23.55 -26.79 -12.63
N TYR A 283 23.88 -25.50 -12.71
CA TYR A 283 25.17 -25.05 -13.18
C TYR A 283 26.32 -25.60 -12.31
N GLY A 284 26.20 -25.50 -11.00
CA GLY A 284 27.15 -26.08 -10.03
C GLY A 284 27.33 -27.59 -10.23
N TYR A 285 26.22 -28.33 -10.35
CA TYR A 285 26.26 -29.77 -10.60
C TYR A 285 27.00 -30.15 -11.90
N PHE A 286 26.77 -29.40 -13.00
CA PHE A 286 27.47 -29.65 -14.25
C PHE A 286 28.97 -29.33 -14.18
N GLN A 287 29.36 -28.29 -13.45
CA GLN A 287 30.78 -27.97 -13.22
C GLN A 287 31.49 -29.07 -12.44
N ASP A 288 30.90 -29.54 -11.34
CA ASP A 288 31.47 -30.62 -10.54
C ASP A 288 31.60 -31.90 -11.34
N LYS A 289 30.63 -32.24 -12.17
CA LYS A 289 30.67 -33.38 -13.05
C LYS A 289 31.79 -33.29 -14.10
N LYS A 290 32.03 -32.07 -14.63
CA LYS A 290 33.10 -31.81 -15.57
C LYS A 290 34.49 -31.92 -14.92
N GLN A 291 34.65 -31.41 -13.70
CA GLN A 291 35.91 -31.55 -12.96
C GLN A 291 36.23 -32.99 -12.62
N LYS A 292 35.24 -33.77 -12.13
CA LYS A 292 35.41 -35.19 -11.87
C LYS A 292 35.83 -35.98 -13.09
N LYS A 293 35.28 -35.67 -14.28
CA LYS A 293 35.72 -36.30 -15.53
C LYS A 293 37.17 -35.96 -15.90
N LEU A 294 37.60 -34.71 -15.69
CA LEU A 294 38.98 -34.29 -15.97
C LEU A 294 39.98 -34.99 -15.07
N ILE A 295 39.68 -35.12 -13.76
CA ILE A 295 40.51 -35.87 -12.79
C ILE A 295 40.67 -37.33 -13.19
N ILE A 296 39.60 -37.99 -13.60
CA ILE A 296 39.62 -39.43 -14.04
C ILE A 296 40.48 -39.62 -15.29
N VAL A 297 40.45 -38.66 -16.22
CA VAL A 297 41.28 -38.73 -17.45
C VAL A 297 42.79 -38.52 -17.11
N GLU A 298 43.08 -37.55 -16.23
CA GLU A 298 44.48 -37.26 -15.80
C GLU A 298 45.10 -38.44 -15.02
N ASP A 299 44.30 -39.17 -14.23
CA ASP A 299 44.78 -40.35 -13.51
C ASP A 299 44.95 -41.56 -14.43
N ALA A 300 44.19 -41.65 -15.54
CA ALA A 300 44.35 -42.70 -16.57
C ALA A 300 45.62 -42.49 -17.42
N ASP A 301 45.99 -41.25 -17.71
CA ASP A 301 47.18 -40.89 -18.48
C ASP A 301 48.49 -41.04 -17.70
N LYS A 302 48.42 -41.16 -16.37
CA LYS A 302 49.58 -41.39 -15.48
C LYS A 302 49.91 -42.82 -15.19
N LYS A 303 49.12 -43.76 -15.70
CA LYS A 303 49.34 -45.23 -15.62
C LYS A 303 49.83 -45.81 -16.96
#